data_7cbb758182a76cecbf7de29f3c73b7c0
#
_entry.id   7cbb758182a76cecbf7de29f3c73b7c0
#
_cell.length_a   1.000
_cell.length_b   1.000
_cell.length_c   1.000
_cell.angle_alpha   90.00
_cell.angle_beta   90.00
_cell.angle_gamma   90.00
#
_symmetry.space_group_name_H-M   'P 1'
#
loop_
_entity.id
_entity.type
_entity.pdbx_description
1 polymer ?
#
loop_
_entity_poly.entity_id
_entity_poly.type
_entity_poly.pdbx_seq_one_letter_code
_entity_poly.pdbx_strand_id
1 'polypeptide(L)'
;MNKRLLGVILFIILIVIIIGIKVYDDNEEQIANTIETIKDESLTEVTIAVGGGKEDFIADERILEIMKTQYNIKPVYDNWSNGKLIKDPLVREENKEYYDLMFCSDQRFYDYYKLPADKSKGEATRHTVLTGGLTLNTPIVIYSWADVTDALVREEIVTEISGIYYITDMNKLLNYILEGKKWADIGLPMLYGNINIASTDPVTSSPGATYYGLLLSIMCGGYVTDLNMFENLPKLKEFYDKSGYMNNTPADLFEKYLKTGMGGAPMIVDYEKSIVEFATSNPEGYKQIRDDIRILYPTPTIWNSHCIASFTENGNKYYEVFENPEVQKIAWEKYGFRTGVSAGNYDVTTLNIKGIPQQITSLVTSLKMEKYDKLIEYLSH
;
A
#
# COMPACT_ATOMS: atom_id res chain seq x y z
N MET A 1 18.80 -66.05 39.05
CA MET A 1 17.71 -65.08 38.81
C MET A 1 16.96 -65.54 37.55
N ASN A 2 15.66 -65.75 37.66
CA ASN A 2 14.86 -66.34 36.59
C ASN A 2 14.79 -65.34 35.41
N LYS A 3 15.15 -65.76 34.18
CA LYS A 3 15.18 -64.90 32.99
C LYS A 3 13.86 -64.10 32.74
N ARG A 4 12.73 -64.71 33.15
CA ARG A 4 11.41 -64.03 33.10
C ARG A 4 11.30 -62.87 34.09
N LEU A 5 11.87 -63.00 35.30
CA LEU A 5 11.88 -61.95 36.32
C LEU A 5 12.77 -60.76 35.90
N LEU A 6 13.91 -61.06 35.27
CA LEU A 6 14.81 -59.98 34.72
C LEU A 6 14.15 -59.22 33.62
N GLY A 7 13.39 -59.86 32.72
CA GLY A 7 12.64 -59.22 31.66
C GLY A 7 11.55 -58.27 32.19
N VAL A 8 10.82 -58.66 33.22
CA VAL A 8 9.80 -57.81 33.86
C VAL A 8 10.41 -56.58 34.53
N ILE A 9 11.55 -56.79 35.23
CA ILE A 9 12.25 -55.65 35.88
C ILE A 9 12.74 -54.62 34.83
N LEU A 10 13.33 -55.09 33.72
CA LEU A 10 13.79 -54.22 32.64
C LEU A 10 12.62 -53.48 31.98
N PHE A 11 11.47 -54.12 31.81
CA PHE A 11 10.29 -53.51 31.25
C PHE A 11 9.71 -52.43 32.17
N ILE A 12 9.67 -52.66 33.49
CA ILE A 12 9.25 -51.65 34.47
C ILE A 12 10.20 -50.44 34.47
N ILE A 13 11.51 -50.68 34.43
CA ILE A 13 12.51 -49.60 34.35
C ILE A 13 12.32 -48.76 33.07
N LEU A 14 12.06 -49.42 31.95
CA LEU A 14 11.80 -48.72 30.68
C LEU A 14 10.55 -47.84 30.76
N ILE A 15 9.47 -48.34 31.36
CA ILE A 15 8.23 -47.58 31.58
C ILE A 15 8.50 -46.36 32.48
N VAL A 16 9.24 -46.51 33.56
CA VAL A 16 9.59 -45.43 34.47
C VAL A 16 10.43 -44.35 33.77
N ILE A 17 11.36 -44.77 32.91
CA ILE A 17 12.17 -43.84 32.11
C ILE A 17 11.29 -43.08 31.12
N ILE A 18 10.40 -43.76 30.40
CA ILE A 18 9.49 -43.09 29.42
C ILE A 18 8.56 -42.11 30.13
N ILE A 19 8.00 -42.49 31.28
CA ILE A 19 7.14 -41.59 32.06
C ILE A 19 7.97 -40.41 32.58
N GLY A 20 9.20 -40.65 33.05
CA GLY A 20 10.09 -39.59 33.53
C GLY A 20 10.46 -38.58 32.44
N ILE A 21 10.74 -39.04 31.21
CA ILE A 21 11.01 -38.17 30.06
C ILE A 21 9.76 -37.37 29.72
N LYS A 22 8.60 -37.99 29.63
CA LYS A 22 7.35 -37.31 29.31
C LYS A 22 6.99 -36.24 30.33
N VAL A 23 7.14 -36.50 31.63
CA VAL A 23 6.88 -35.53 32.70
C VAL A 23 7.90 -34.40 32.66
N TYR A 24 9.14 -34.67 32.26
CA TYR A 24 10.17 -33.63 32.07
C TYR A 24 9.84 -32.73 30.90
N ASP A 25 9.48 -33.28 29.72
CA ASP A 25 9.10 -32.55 28.53
C ASP A 25 7.83 -31.69 28.77
N ASP A 26 6.79 -32.29 29.43
CA ASP A 26 5.55 -31.57 29.77
C ASP A 26 5.83 -30.40 30.74
N ASN A 27 6.78 -30.53 31.67
CA ASN A 27 7.19 -29.41 32.54
C ASN A 27 7.99 -28.35 31.83
N GLU A 28 8.89 -28.70 30.90
CA GLU A 28 9.62 -27.71 30.10
C GLU A 28 8.66 -26.90 29.22
N GLU A 29 7.69 -27.56 28.59
CA GLU A 29 6.67 -26.90 27.79
C GLU A 29 5.78 -25.95 28.62
N GLN A 30 5.35 -26.36 29.82
CA GLN A 30 4.60 -25.53 30.75
C GLN A 30 5.41 -24.33 31.25
N ILE A 31 6.70 -24.53 31.57
CA ILE A 31 7.60 -23.44 31.97
C ILE A 31 7.82 -22.47 30.81
N ALA A 32 8.07 -22.99 29.59
CA ALA A 32 8.24 -22.19 28.40
C ALA A 32 6.98 -21.33 28.11
N ASN A 33 5.80 -21.94 28.13
CA ASN A 33 4.53 -21.26 27.95
C ASN A 33 4.27 -20.21 29.05
N THR A 34 4.63 -20.48 30.31
CA THR A 34 4.50 -19.54 31.42
C THR A 34 5.45 -18.33 31.24
N ILE A 35 6.70 -18.60 30.83
CA ILE A 35 7.68 -17.54 30.54
C ILE A 35 7.22 -16.69 29.35
N GLU A 36 6.68 -17.31 28.31
CA GLU A 36 6.16 -16.60 27.14
C GLU A 36 4.96 -15.72 27.52
N THR A 37 4.03 -16.25 28.32
CA THR A 37 2.88 -15.48 28.83
C THR A 37 3.32 -14.28 29.67
N ILE A 38 4.29 -14.48 30.58
CA ILE A 38 4.83 -13.37 31.41
C ILE A 38 5.53 -12.33 30.54
N LYS A 39 6.25 -12.75 29.50
CA LYS A 39 6.87 -11.83 28.53
C LYS A 39 5.83 -11.05 27.76
N ASP A 40 4.75 -11.68 27.31
CA ASP A 40 3.66 -11.00 26.60
C ASP A 40 2.94 -9.99 27.48
N GLU A 41 2.70 -10.29 28.76
CA GLU A 41 2.11 -9.35 29.72
C GLU A 41 3.02 -8.15 30.05
N SER A 42 4.33 -8.29 29.82
CA SER A 42 5.30 -7.20 30.05
C SER A 42 5.48 -6.26 28.85
N LEU A 43 4.88 -6.57 27.68
CA LEU A 43 4.99 -5.73 26.49
C LEU A 43 4.22 -4.42 26.65
N THR A 44 4.78 -3.35 26.12
CA THR A 44 4.08 -2.07 26.02
C THR A 44 3.05 -2.13 24.92
N GLU A 45 1.77 -2.06 25.25
CA GLU A 45 0.72 -1.94 24.27
C GLU A 45 0.80 -0.59 23.57
N VAL A 46 0.70 -0.57 22.23
CA VAL A 46 0.68 0.64 21.41
C VAL A 46 -0.57 0.63 20.56
N THR A 47 -1.43 1.60 20.76
CA THR A 47 -2.74 1.71 20.13
C THR A 47 -2.70 2.57 18.87
N ILE A 48 -3.21 2.05 17.75
CA ILE A 48 -2.97 2.60 16.42
C ILE A 48 -4.27 2.76 15.64
N ALA A 49 -4.61 4.00 15.27
CA ALA A 49 -5.64 4.26 14.28
C ALA A 49 -5.02 4.07 12.88
N VAL A 50 -5.37 3.00 12.18
CA VAL A 50 -4.73 2.62 10.92
C VAL A 50 -5.63 2.85 9.72
N GLY A 51 -5.12 3.54 8.70
CA GLY A 51 -5.74 3.63 7.36
C GLY A 51 -5.37 2.43 6.49
N GLY A 52 -6.20 2.10 5.49
CA GLY A 52 -6.04 0.91 4.66
C GLY A 52 -4.79 0.85 3.79
N GLY A 53 -4.61 -0.30 3.10
CA GLY A 53 -3.59 -0.53 2.07
C GLY A 53 -2.22 -1.00 2.60
N LYS A 54 -2.17 -1.45 3.86
CA LYS A 54 -0.97 -2.02 4.50
C LYS A 54 -1.28 -3.14 5.49
N GLU A 55 -2.46 -3.71 5.37
CA GLU A 55 -3.01 -4.71 6.31
C GLU A 55 -2.07 -5.92 6.44
N ASP A 56 -1.64 -6.49 5.31
CA ASP A 56 -0.76 -7.66 5.30
C ASP A 56 0.65 -7.34 5.83
N PHE A 57 1.13 -6.12 5.58
CA PHE A 57 2.42 -5.67 6.09
C PHE A 57 2.42 -5.53 7.61
N ILE A 58 1.40 -4.87 8.20
CA ILE A 58 1.32 -4.68 9.65
C ILE A 58 0.99 -5.97 10.41
N ALA A 59 0.46 -6.98 9.72
CA ALA A 59 0.17 -8.31 10.24
C ALA A 59 1.30 -9.33 10.00
N ASP A 60 2.40 -8.93 9.37
CA ASP A 60 3.53 -9.81 9.08
C ASP A 60 4.16 -10.34 10.36
N GLU A 61 4.20 -11.69 10.49
CA GLU A 61 4.68 -12.37 11.70
C GLU A 61 6.12 -11.97 12.07
N ARG A 62 6.98 -11.77 11.07
CA ARG A 62 8.38 -11.40 11.31
C ARG A 62 8.50 -9.95 11.80
N ILE A 63 7.67 -9.04 11.28
CA ILE A 63 7.60 -7.66 11.76
C ILE A 63 7.08 -7.60 13.19
N LEU A 64 6.01 -8.36 13.48
CA LEU A 64 5.47 -8.47 14.85
C LEU A 64 6.48 -9.06 15.82
N GLU A 65 7.26 -10.06 15.40
CA GLU A 65 8.34 -10.62 16.21
C GLU A 65 9.46 -9.58 16.49
N ILE A 66 9.85 -8.78 15.49
CA ILE A 66 10.81 -7.69 15.67
C ILE A 66 10.26 -6.66 16.68
N MET A 67 9.00 -6.25 16.54
CA MET A 67 8.35 -5.33 17.48
C MET A 67 8.38 -5.88 18.90
N LYS A 68 8.04 -7.16 19.08
CA LYS A 68 8.05 -7.84 20.38
C LYS A 68 9.46 -7.94 20.97
N THR A 69 10.43 -8.42 20.20
CA THR A 69 11.74 -8.81 20.74
C THR A 69 12.75 -7.69 20.82
N GLN A 70 12.71 -6.72 19.89
CA GLN A 70 13.68 -5.63 19.82
C GLN A 70 13.16 -4.32 20.39
N TYR A 71 11.85 -4.08 20.32
CA TYR A 71 11.24 -2.82 20.77
C TYR A 71 10.35 -2.96 22.01
N ASN A 72 10.09 -4.19 22.45
CA ASN A 72 9.22 -4.50 23.61
C ASN A 72 7.82 -3.89 23.48
N ILE A 73 7.23 -3.93 22.26
CA ILE A 73 5.89 -3.40 21.98
C ILE A 73 4.97 -4.48 21.42
N LYS A 74 3.69 -4.33 21.73
CA LYS A 74 2.57 -5.09 21.19
C LYS A 74 1.60 -4.10 20.50
N PRO A 75 1.53 -4.07 19.17
CA PRO A 75 0.63 -3.15 18.48
C PRO A 75 -0.82 -3.63 18.57
N VAL A 76 -1.74 -2.69 18.73
CA VAL A 76 -3.19 -2.88 18.66
C VAL A 76 -3.75 -1.98 17.59
N TYR A 77 -4.30 -2.57 16.53
CA TYR A 77 -4.76 -1.86 15.33
C TYR A 77 -6.27 -1.74 15.30
N ASP A 78 -6.76 -0.50 15.13
CA ASP A 78 -8.14 -0.22 14.81
C ASP A 78 -8.23 0.41 13.41
N ASN A 79 -8.99 -0.23 12.51
CA ASN A 79 -9.12 0.23 11.12
C ASN A 79 -10.00 1.48 11.04
N TRP A 80 -9.50 2.51 10.41
CA TRP A 80 -10.18 3.78 10.21
C TRP A 80 -10.26 4.13 8.73
N SER A 81 -11.45 4.52 8.26
CA SER A 81 -11.56 5.09 6.92
C SER A 81 -10.87 6.47 6.86
N ASN A 82 -10.39 6.84 5.68
CA ASN A 82 -9.73 8.13 5.47
C ASN A 82 -10.59 9.32 5.92
N GLY A 83 -11.89 9.31 5.63
CA GLY A 83 -12.80 10.37 6.06
C GLY A 83 -12.93 10.46 7.59
N LYS A 84 -12.93 9.32 8.27
CA LYS A 84 -13.00 9.26 9.72
C LYS A 84 -11.71 9.78 10.38
N LEU A 85 -10.54 9.47 9.80
CA LEU A 85 -9.25 9.96 10.28
C LEU A 85 -9.15 11.49 10.33
N ILE A 86 -9.94 12.23 9.54
CA ILE A 86 -9.89 13.70 9.50
C ILE A 86 -10.98 14.32 10.38
N LYS A 87 -12.19 13.77 10.35
CA LYS A 87 -13.39 14.40 10.92
C LYS A 87 -13.59 14.09 12.39
N ASP A 88 -13.18 12.89 12.81
CA ASP A 88 -13.44 12.42 14.17
C ASP A 88 -12.20 12.60 15.05
N PRO A 89 -12.38 12.89 16.35
CA PRO A 89 -11.28 12.79 17.29
C PRO A 89 -10.77 11.36 17.31
N LEU A 90 -9.43 11.20 17.29
CA LEU A 90 -8.80 9.88 17.31
C LEU A 90 -8.89 9.26 18.72
N VAL A 91 -10.08 8.81 19.09
CA VAL A 91 -10.44 8.25 20.38
C VAL A 91 -10.97 6.83 20.17
N ARG A 92 -10.48 5.90 20.96
CA ARG A 92 -10.93 4.50 20.97
C ARG A 92 -12.37 4.42 21.47
N GLU A 93 -13.20 3.64 20.81
CA GLU A 93 -14.61 3.48 21.20
C GLU A 93 -14.75 2.75 22.54
N GLU A 94 -13.82 1.84 22.83
CA GLU A 94 -13.83 0.97 24.00
C GLU A 94 -13.69 1.71 25.33
N ASN A 95 -12.66 2.57 25.47
CA ASN A 95 -12.30 3.22 26.73
C ASN A 95 -12.29 4.75 26.68
N LYS A 96 -12.62 5.33 25.52
CA LYS A 96 -12.58 6.78 25.25
C LYS A 96 -11.19 7.40 25.41
N GLU A 97 -10.14 6.60 25.40
CA GLU A 97 -8.77 7.08 25.37
C GLU A 97 -8.33 7.38 23.94
N TYR A 98 -7.36 8.26 23.84
CA TYR A 98 -6.77 8.58 22.53
C TYR A 98 -5.81 7.50 22.07
N TYR A 99 -5.67 7.34 20.75
CA TYR A 99 -4.65 6.47 20.18
C TYR A 99 -3.25 7.02 20.46
N ASP A 100 -2.27 6.13 20.58
CA ASP A 100 -0.86 6.52 20.68
C ASP A 100 -0.36 7.13 19.39
N LEU A 101 -0.88 6.67 18.25
CA LEU A 101 -0.52 7.20 16.94
C LEU A 101 -1.62 6.97 15.88
N MET A 102 -1.51 7.74 14.81
CA MET A 102 -2.20 7.52 13.55
C MET A 102 -1.22 6.98 12.51
N PHE A 103 -1.58 5.90 11.81
CA PHE A 103 -0.85 5.39 10.65
C PHE A 103 -1.71 5.53 9.40
N CYS A 104 -1.68 6.69 8.78
CA CYS A 104 -2.51 7.00 7.64
C CYS A 104 -1.97 6.41 6.32
N SER A 105 -2.84 6.31 5.33
CA SER A 105 -2.51 5.78 4.00
C SER A 105 -2.18 6.86 2.96
N ASP A 106 -2.12 8.13 3.37
CA ASP A 106 -1.81 9.25 2.49
C ASP A 106 -1.21 10.41 3.28
N GLN A 107 -0.17 11.01 2.75
CA GLN A 107 0.55 12.13 3.37
C GLN A 107 -0.36 13.32 3.70
N ARG A 108 -1.45 13.53 2.94
CA ARG A 108 -2.40 14.64 3.18
C ARG A 108 -2.98 14.62 4.59
N PHE A 109 -3.24 13.42 5.15
CA PHE A 109 -3.74 13.28 6.51
C PHE A 109 -2.69 13.65 7.55
N TYR A 110 -1.45 13.25 7.32
CA TYR A 110 -0.34 13.64 8.18
C TYR A 110 -0.12 15.15 8.17
N ASP A 111 -0.09 15.77 6.99
CA ASP A 111 0.08 17.21 6.85
C ASP A 111 -1.09 17.99 7.49
N TYR A 112 -2.31 17.46 7.35
CA TYR A 112 -3.50 18.03 7.99
C TYR A 112 -3.41 17.98 9.52
N TYR A 113 -2.92 16.88 10.11
CA TYR A 113 -2.75 16.75 11.56
C TYR A 113 -1.67 17.67 12.13
N LYS A 114 -0.68 18.05 11.36
CA LYS A 114 0.36 19.02 11.78
C LYS A 114 -0.15 20.46 11.89
N LEU A 115 -1.28 20.76 11.26
CA LEU A 115 -1.90 22.07 11.33
C LEU A 115 -2.77 22.18 12.60
N PRO A 116 -2.87 23.38 13.21
CA PRO A 116 -3.83 23.62 14.29
C PRO A 116 -5.26 23.32 13.80
N ALA A 117 -6.09 22.74 14.67
CA ALA A 117 -7.51 22.55 14.37
C ALA A 117 -8.22 23.87 14.14
N ASP A 118 -8.93 23.99 13.04
CA ASP A 118 -9.76 25.19 12.74
C ASP A 118 -11.14 25.03 13.38
N LYS A 119 -11.28 25.58 14.59
CA LYS A 119 -12.55 25.53 15.32
C LYS A 119 -13.68 26.27 14.62
N SER A 120 -13.38 27.21 13.72
CA SER A 120 -14.39 27.92 12.95
C SER A 120 -15.09 27.01 11.94
N LYS A 121 -14.41 25.95 11.52
CA LYS A 121 -14.93 24.88 10.63
C LYS A 121 -15.52 23.70 11.38
N GLY A 122 -15.61 23.77 12.71
CA GLY A 122 -16.10 22.66 13.54
C GLY A 122 -15.13 21.49 13.66
N GLU A 123 -13.83 21.71 13.35
CA GLU A 123 -12.83 20.65 13.44
C GLU A 123 -12.62 20.23 14.91
N ALA A 124 -12.49 18.92 15.12
CA ALA A 124 -12.20 18.35 16.43
C ALA A 124 -10.83 18.82 16.95
N THR A 125 -10.70 18.90 18.29
CA THR A 125 -9.40 19.16 18.90
C THR A 125 -8.45 18.02 18.52
N ARG A 126 -7.30 18.38 17.92
CA ARG A 126 -6.27 17.42 17.53
C ARG A 126 -5.21 17.27 18.60
N HIS A 127 -4.64 16.08 18.69
CA HIS A 127 -3.44 15.86 19.46
C HIS A 127 -2.24 16.57 18.83
N THR A 128 -1.31 16.99 19.67
CA THR A 128 0.00 17.46 19.20
C THR A 128 0.78 16.29 18.68
N VAL A 129 1.25 16.37 17.43
CA VAL A 129 2.17 15.40 16.85
C VAL A 129 3.54 15.58 17.50
N LEU A 130 4.02 14.57 18.23
CA LEU A 130 5.33 14.57 18.86
C LEU A 130 6.43 14.26 17.87
N THR A 131 6.23 13.19 17.08
CA THR A 131 7.13 12.77 16.00
C THR A 131 6.33 12.09 14.89
N GLY A 132 6.98 11.79 13.80
CA GLY A 132 6.40 11.06 12.68
C GLY A 132 6.96 11.49 11.33
N GLY A 133 6.46 10.89 10.29
CA GLY A 133 6.89 11.14 8.92
C GLY A 133 6.42 10.07 7.95
N LEU A 134 7.01 10.10 6.76
CA LEU A 134 6.79 9.13 5.71
C LEU A 134 7.50 7.83 6.06
N THR A 135 6.79 6.71 6.01
CA THR A 135 7.35 5.38 6.33
C THR A 135 7.39 4.46 5.13
N LEU A 136 6.25 4.30 4.43
CA LEU A 136 6.09 3.39 3.31
C LEU A 136 5.60 4.17 2.10
N ASN A 137 6.28 4.04 0.96
CA ASN A 137 5.94 4.77 -0.25
C ASN A 137 5.73 3.82 -1.41
N THR A 138 4.80 4.15 -2.30
CA THR A 138 4.61 3.46 -3.56
C THR A 138 4.15 4.46 -4.62
N PRO A 139 4.72 4.46 -5.84
CA PRO A 139 4.24 5.35 -6.89
C PRO A 139 2.95 4.83 -7.51
N ILE A 140 2.13 5.73 -8.05
CA ILE A 140 1.05 5.37 -8.97
C ILE A 140 1.68 4.93 -10.29
N VAL A 141 1.22 3.78 -10.80
CA VAL A 141 1.59 3.24 -12.10
C VAL A 141 0.34 2.87 -12.91
N ILE A 142 0.51 2.62 -14.19
CA ILE A 142 -0.51 2.02 -15.03
C ILE A 142 -0.01 0.65 -15.45
N TYR A 143 -0.72 -0.41 -15.07
CA TYR A 143 -0.48 -1.75 -15.59
C TYR A 143 -1.11 -1.88 -16.95
N SER A 144 -0.40 -2.54 -17.85
CA SER A 144 -0.79 -2.76 -19.24
C SER A 144 -0.27 -4.11 -19.71
N TRP A 145 -0.65 -4.48 -20.90
CA TRP A 145 -0.21 -5.70 -21.59
C TRP A 145 0.79 -5.36 -22.68
N ALA A 146 1.64 -6.31 -23.07
CA ALA A 146 2.70 -6.09 -24.05
C ALA A 146 2.16 -5.45 -25.35
N ASP A 147 1.14 -6.06 -25.98
CA ASP A 147 0.58 -5.56 -27.23
C ASP A 147 0.00 -4.14 -27.11
N VAL A 148 -0.67 -3.85 -25.98
CA VAL A 148 -1.22 -2.51 -25.68
C VAL A 148 -0.08 -1.50 -25.52
N THR A 149 0.96 -1.87 -24.77
CA THR A 149 2.14 -1.02 -24.56
C THR A 149 2.86 -0.73 -25.86
N ASP A 150 3.05 -1.74 -26.71
CA ASP A 150 3.68 -1.60 -28.03
C ASP A 150 2.87 -0.67 -28.96
N ALA A 151 1.53 -0.73 -28.87
CA ALA A 151 0.68 0.21 -29.59
C ALA A 151 0.86 1.65 -29.09
N LEU A 152 0.92 1.86 -27.76
CA LEU A 152 1.16 3.17 -27.17
C LEU A 152 2.57 3.72 -27.48
N VAL A 153 3.56 2.84 -27.61
CA VAL A 153 4.92 3.22 -28.08
C VAL A 153 4.88 3.70 -29.53
N ARG A 154 4.17 2.99 -30.43
CA ARG A 154 3.99 3.44 -31.83
C ARG A 154 3.27 4.78 -31.94
N GLU A 155 2.36 5.04 -31.02
CA GLU A 155 1.65 6.33 -30.91
C GLU A 155 2.47 7.41 -30.19
N GLU A 156 3.73 7.15 -29.82
CA GLU A 156 4.60 8.11 -29.10
C GLU A 156 3.98 8.63 -27.77
N ILE A 157 3.13 7.83 -27.14
CA ILE A 157 2.56 8.09 -25.81
C ILE A 157 3.46 7.50 -24.72
N VAL A 158 4.04 6.33 -25.02
CA VAL A 158 4.96 5.61 -24.13
C VAL A 158 6.35 5.56 -24.74
N THR A 159 7.36 5.77 -23.90
CA THR A 159 8.78 5.61 -24.29
C THR A 159 9.40 4.50 -23.45
N GLU A 160 10.10 3.57 -24.10
CA GLU A 160 10.90 2.57 -23.41
C GLU A 160 12.33 3.07 -23.20
N ILE A 161 12.82 2.97 -21.98
CA ILE A 161 14.20 3.30 -21.62
C ILE A 161 14.76 2.15 -20.77
N SER A 162 15.69 1.40 -21.32
CA SER A 162 16.38 0.29 -20.62
C SER A 162 15.42 -0.75 -20.00
N GLY A 163 14.37 -1.11 -20.72
CA GLY A 163 13.38 -2.11 -20.29
C GLY A 163 12.31 -1.56 -19.34
N ILE A 164 12.28 -0.25 -19.10
CA ILE A 164 11.28 0.44 -18.28
C ILE A 164 10.42 1.31 -19.21
N TYR A 165 9.11 1.27 -18.99
CA TYR A 165 8.16 1.99 -19.82
C TYR A 165 7.63 3.22 -19.11
N TYR A 166 7.74 4.38 -19.76
CA TYR A 166 7.31 5.67 -19.24
C TYR A 166 6.20 6.24 -20.13
N ILE A 167 5.08 6.65 -19.51
CA ILE A 167 4.08 7.47 -20.20
C ILE A 167 4.60 8.89 -20.25
N THR A 168 5.19 9.27 -21.38
CA THR A 168 5.82 10.58 -21.57
C THR A 168 4.84 11.64 -22.07
N ASP A 169 3.70 11.22 -22.65
CA ASP A 169 2.62 12.12 -23.04
C ASP A 169 1.25 11.66 -22.52
N MET A 170 1.02 11.88 -21.21
CA MET A 170 -0.26 11.58 -20.59
C MET A 170 -1.40 12.46 -21.18
N ASN A 171 -1.11 13.69 -21.58
CA ASN A 171 -2.13 14.56 -22.17
C ASN A 171 -2.64 14.02 -23.52
N LYS A 172 -1.78 13.44 -24.34
CA LYS A 172 -2.18 12.77 -25.59
C LYS A 172 -3.06 11.55 -25.30
N LEU A 173 -2.69 10.74 -24.30
CA LEU A 173 -3.50 9.59 -23.89
C LEU A 173 -4.88 10.01 -23.40
N LEU A 174 -4.94 11.04 -22.56
CA LEU A 174 -6.21 11.60 -22.07
C LEU A 174 -7.07 12.16 -23.22
N ASN A 175 -6.47 12.83 -24.21
CA ASN A 175 -7.20 13.31 -25.37
C ASN A 175 -7.78 12.13 -26.18
N TYR A 176 -7.04 11.04 -26.40
CA TYR A 176 -7.57 9.84 -27.08
C TYR A 176 -8.81 9.29 -26.36
N ILE A 177 -8.79 9.24 -25.02
CA ILE A 177 -9.93 8.78 -24.22
C ILE A 177 -11.12 9.74 -24.34
N LEU A 178 -10.88 11.04 -24.25
CA LEU A 178 -11.91 12.07 -24.34
C LEU A 178 -12.55 12.14 -25.74
N GLU A 179 -11.77 11.96 -26.79
CA GLU A 179 -12.24 11.89 -28.18
C GLU A 179 -12.97 10.57 -28.50
N GLY A 180 -12.90 9.57 -27.61
CA GLY A 180 -13.50 8.27 -27.81
C GLY A 180 -12.76 7.44 -28.88
N LYS A 181 -11.46 7.62 -29.03
CA LYS A 181 -10.61 6.85 -29.95
C LYS A 181 -10.65 5.38 -29.57
N LYS A 182 -10.79 4.52 -30.55
CA LYS A 182 -10.90 3.07 -30.34
C LYS A 182 -9.54 2.41 -30.31
N TRP A 183 -9.43 1.26 -29.67
CA TRP A 183 -8.25 0.40 -29.71
C TRP A 183 -7.87 0.00 -31.15
N ALA A 184 -8.87 -0.24 -31.99
CA ALA A 184 -8.65 -0.54 -33.40
C ALA A 184 -7.93 0.58 -34.16
N ASP A 185 -8.15 1.84 -33.78
CA ASP A 185 -7.57 3.02 -34.44
C ASP A 185 -6.05 3.14 -34.19
N ILE A 186 -5.53 2.45 -33.16
CA ILE A 186 -4.10 2.37 -32.84
C ILE A 186 -3.49 0.99 -33.13
N GLY A 187 -4.17 0.20 -33.97
CA GLY A 187 -3.66 -1.09 -34.46
C GLY A 187 -3.95 -2.29 -33.57
N LEU A 188 -4.97 -2.20 -32.71
CA LEU A 188 -5.42 -3.29 -31.82
C LEU A 188 -6.88 -3.68 -32.13
N PRO A 189 -7.19 -4.19 -33.32
CA PRO A 189 -8.56 -4.52 -33.75
C PRO A 189 -9.17 -5.68 -32.94
N MET A 190 -8.35 -6.47 -32.21
CA MET A 190 -8.80 -7.53 -31.30
C MET A 190 -9.42 -7.00 -30.02
N LEU A 191 -9.14 -5.76 -29.65
CA LEU A 191 -9.73 -5.12 -28.47
C LEU A 191 -11.00 -4.36 -28.87
N TYR A 192 -12.07 -4.65 -28.14
CA TYR A 192 -13.36 -3.98 -28.39
C TYR A 192 -13.46 -2.66 -27.62
N GLY A 193 -14.08 -1.66 -28.25
CA GLY A 193 -14.44 -0.40 -27.62
C GLY A 193 -13.37 0.67 -27.70
N ASN A 194 -13.56 1.69 -26.87
CA ASN A 194 -12.71 2.87 -26.82
C ASN A 194 -11.49 2.62 -25.93
N ILE A 195 -10.42 3.36 -26.20
CA ILE A 195 -9.27 3.44 -25.29
C ILE A 195 -9.75 3.93 -23.93
N ASN A 196 -9.39 3.21 -22.88
CA ASN A 196 -9.72 3.55 -21.51
C ASN A 196 -8.63 3.07 -20.54
N ILE A 197 -8.62 3.67 -19.35
CA ILE A 197 -7.82 3.26 -18.22
C ILE A 197 -8.80 3.05 -17.07
N ALA A 198 -8.90 1.81 -16.58
CA ALA A 198 -9.73 1.55 -15.42
C ALA A 198 -9.02 2.01 -14.13
N SER A 199 -9.74 2.65 -13.23
CA SER A 199 -9.26 3.06 -11.92
C SER A 199 -10.26 2.69 -10.84
N THR A 200 -9.88 2.88 -9.59
CA THR A 200 -10.83 2.91 -8.48
C THR A 200 -11.48 4.28 -8.39
N ASP A 201 -12.67 4.33 -7.79
CA ASP A 201 -13.42 5.58 -7.64
C ASP A 201 -12.68 6.60 -6.75
N PRO A 202 -12.35 7.80 -7.23
CA PRO A 202 -11.65 8.83 -6.47
C PRO A 202 -12.43 9.32 -5.23
N VAL A 203 -13.75 9.16 -5.21
CA VAL A 203 -14.60 9.59 -4.09
C VAL A 203 -14.45 8.66 -2.88
N THR A 204 -14.24 7.35 -3.13
CA THR A 204 -14.24 6.32 -2.09
C THR A 204 -12.88 5.67 -1.87
N SER A 205 -11.94 5.82 -2.79
CA SER A 205 -10.66 5.10 -2.80
C SER A 205 -9.46 6.04 -2.89
N SER A 206 -8.47 5.83 -2.01
CA SER A 206 -7.22 6.61 -2.01
C SER A 206 -6.41 6.49 -3.32
N PRO A 207 -6.22 5.30 -3.94
CA PRO A 207 -5.54 5.22 -5.23
C PRO A 207 -6.25 6.00 -6.34
N GLY A 208 -7.58 5.88 -6.42
CA GLY A 208 -8.37 6.68 -7.36
C GLY A 208 -8.17 8.16 -7.13
N ALA A 209 -8.30 8.59 -5.89
CA ALA A 209 -8.08 9.97 -5.47
C ALA A 209 -6.68 10.50 -5.85
N THR A 210 -5.65 9.71 -5.60
CA THR A 210 -4.27 10.05 -5.93
C THR A 210 -4.06 10.13 -7.44
N TYR A 211 -4.66 9.20 -8.20
CA TYR A 211 -4.61 9.21 -9.66
C TYR A 211 -5.30 10.45 -10.27
N TYR A 212 -6.51 10.78 -9.82
CA TYR A 212 -7.19 11.99 -10.32
C TYR A 212 -6.47 13.28 -9.91
N GLY A 213 -5.83 13.29 -8.73
CA GLY A 213 -4.92 14.37 -8.33
C GLY A 213 -3.69 14.48 -9.23
N LEU A 214 -3.12 13.34 -9.65
CA LEU A 214 -2.02 13.29 -10.64
C LEU A 214 -2.47 13.83 -11.99
N LEU A 215 -3.64 13.40 -12.50
CA LEU A 215 -4.17 13.89 -13.78
C LEU A 215 -4.39 15.39 -13.76
N LEU A 216 -5.01 15.91 -12.69
CA LEU A 216 -5.18 17.36 -12.53
C LEU A 216 -3.84 18.10 -12.52
N SER A 217 -2.85 17.56 -11.79
CA SER A 217 -1.51 18.14 -11.73
C SER A 217 -0.84 18.19 -13.11
N ILE A 218 -0.96 17.12 -13.91
CA ILE A 218 -0.44 17.05 -15.28
C ILE A 218 -1.15 18.07 -16.17
N MET A 219 -2.49 18.14 -16.12
CA MET A 219 -3.27 19.11 -16.89
C MET A 219 -2.91 20.56 -16.53
N CYS A 220 -2.54 20.81 -15.29
CA CYS A 220 -2.11 22.12 -14.78
C CYS A 220 -0.62 22.43 -15.01
N GLY A 221 0.11 21.57 -15.73
CA GLY A 221 1.54 21.76 -16.00
C GLY A 221 2.45 21.49 -14.81
N GLY A 222 2.03 20.64 -13.87
CA GLY A 222 2.79 20.17 -12.70
C GLY A 222 2.56 20.96 -11.41
N TYR A 223 1.95 22.14 -11.48
CA TYR A 223 1.63 22.95 -10.30
C TYR A 223 0.18 23.45 -10.31
N VAL A 224 -0.59 23.04 -9.29
CA VAL A 224 -2.03 23.35 -9.21
C VAL A 224 -2.28 24.63 -8.42
N THR A 225 -2.76 25.66 -9.10
CA THR A 225 -3.31 26.90 -8.51
C THR A 225 -4.84 26.82 -8.50
N ASP A 226 -5.53 27.73 -7.81
CA ASP A 226 -7.00 27.76 -7.88
C ASP A 226 -7.48 28.08 -9.30
N LEU A 227 -6.79 28.98 -10.03
CA LEU A 227 -7.16 29.37 -11.36
C LEU A 227 -7.07 28.20 -12.35
N ASN A 228 -5.88 27.60 -12.51
CA ASN A 228 -5.70 26.52 -13.48
C ASN A 228 -6.45 25.23 -13.09
N MET A 229 -6.74 25.04 -11.81
CA MET A 229 -7.62 23.99 -11.34
C MET A 229 -9.03 24.17 -11.91
N PHE A 230 -9.65 25.34 -11.74
CA PHE A 230 -10.99 25.63 -12.26
C PHE A 230 -11.07 25.49 -13.79
N GLU A 231 -10.00 25.86 -14.50
CA GLU A 231 -9.92 25.72 -15.95
C GLU A 231 -9.89 24.25 -16.41
N ASN A 232 -9.28 23.34 -15.63
CA ASN A 232 -9.09 21.94 -15.99
C ASN A 232 -10.15 20.98 -15.39
N LEU A 233 -10.86 21.38 -14.33
CA LEU A 233 -11.88 20.53 -13.70
C LEU A 233 -12.97 20.04 -14.66
N PRO A 234 -13.52 20.85 -15.61
CA PRO A 234 -14.53 20.37 -16.55
C PRO A 234 -14.02 19.23 -17.43
N LYS A 235 -12.78 19.32 -17.92
CA LYS A 235 -12.14 18.28 -18.72
C LYS A 235 -11.88 17.01 -17.92
N LEU A 236 -11.45 17.16 -16.66
CA LEU A 236 -11.25 16.03 -15.76
C LEU A 236 -12.56 15.36 -15.38
N LYS A 237 -13.65 16.14 -15.21
CA LYS A 237 -14.99 15.59 -14.97
C LYS A 237 -15.49 14.80 -16.18
N GLU A 238 -15.29 15.30 -17.39
CA GLU A 238 -15.62 14.55 -18.60
C GLU A 238 -14.88 13.21 -18.68
N PHE A 239 -13.59 13.19 -18.30
CA PHE A 239 -12.80 11.97 -18.19
C PHE A 239 -13.39 11.02 -17.12
N TYR A 240 -13.75 11.54 -15.94
CA TYR A 240 -14.38 10.79 -14.87
C TYR A 240 -15.70 10.15 -15.34
N ASP A 241 -16.57 10.91 -15.98
CA ASP A 241 -17.87 10.42 -16.47
C ASP A 241 -17.70 9.34 -17.56
N LYS A 242 -16.67 9.44 -18.41
CA LYS A 242 -16.35 8.44 -19.43
C LYS A 242 -15.71 7.16 -18.87
N SER A 243 -15.16 7.20 -17.67
CA SER A 243 -14.56 6.02 -17.02
C SER A 243 -15.60 4.96 -16.63
N GLY A 244 -16.88 5.33 -16.51
CA GLY A 244 -17.98 4.41 -16.23
C GLY A 244 -17.90 3.76 -14.85
N TYR A 245 -18.17 2.45 -14.78
CA TYR A 245 -18.09 1.72 -13.50
C TYR A 245 -16.64 1.58 -13.02
N MET A 246 -16.41 2.02 -11.79
CA MET A 246 -15.11 1.92 -11.11
C MET A 246 -15.18 0.92 -9.95
N ASN A 247 -14.09 0.20 -9.74
CA ASN A 247 -13.96 -0.71 -8.61
C ASN A 247 -13.80 0.08 -7.29
N ASN A 248 -14.26 -0.50 -6.19
CA ASN A 248 -14.14 0.15 -4.89
C ASN A 248 -12.75 0.03 -4.28
N THR A 249 -12.04 -1.08 -4.56
CA THR A 249 -10.71 -1.33 -3.99
C THR A 249 -9.66 -1.60 -5.07
N PRO A 250 -8.37 -1.28 -4.83
CA PRO A 250 -7.27 -1.61 -5.73
C PRO A 250 -7.12 -3.13 -5.90
N ALA A 251 -7.24 -3.89 -4.82
CA ALA A 251 -7.10 -5.35 -4.85
C ALA A 251 -8.11 -5.99 -5.80
N ASP A 252 -9.39 -5.58 -5.74
CA ASP A 252 -10.43 -6.08 -6.65
C ASP A 252 -10.12 -5.70 -8.11
N LEU A 253 -9.61 -4.49 -8.34
CA LEU A 253 -9.26 -4.02 -9.68
C LEU A 253 -8.08 -4.81 -10.24
N PHE A 254 -7.01 -5.01 -9.44
CA PHE A 254 -5.83 -5.76 -9.84
C PHE A 254 -6.15 -7.25 -10.07
N GLU A 255 -6.95 -7.86 -9.18
CA GLU A 255 -7.41 -9.24 -9.36
C GLU A 255 -8.23 -9.40 -10.66
N LYS A 256 -9.16 -8.46 -10.92
CA LYS A 256 -9.94 -8.43 -12.16
C LYS A 256 -9.05 -8.31 -13.37
N TYR A 257 -8.03 -7.42 -13.33
CA TYR A 257 -7.05 -7.25 -14.40
C TYR A 257 -6.34 -8.57 -14.74
N LEU A 258 -5.84 -9.27 -13.72
CA LEU A 258 -5.17 -10.56 -13.88
C LEU A 258 -6.12 -11.65 -14.43
N LYS A 259 -7.37 -11.70 -13.94
CA LYS A 259 -8.34 -12.73 -14.34
C LYS A 259 -8.91 -12.53 -15.75
N THR A 260 -9.13 -11.28 -16.15
CA THR A 260 -9.80 -10.98 -17.42
C THR A 260 -8.82 -10.76 -18.58
N GLY A 261 -7.54 -10.56 -18.24
CA GLY A 261 -6.49 -10.34 -19.24
C GLY A 261 -6.70 -9.08 -20.07
N MET A 262 -5.93 -8.96 -21.15
CA MET A 262 -5.95 -7.80 -22.06
C MET A 262 -7.34 -7.47 -22.60
N GLY A 263 -8.17 -8.48 -22.88
CA GLY A 263 -9.48 -8.30 -23.49
C GLY A 263 -10.51 -7.65 -22.55
N GLY A 264 -10.38 -7.87 -21.24
CA GLY A 264 -11.31 -7.34 -20.25
C GLY A 264 -10.80 -6.10 -19.51
N ALA A 265 -9.49 -5.95 -19.38
CA ALA A 265 -8.84 -4.83 -18.73
C ALA A 265 -7.49 -4.51 -19.46
N PRO A 266 -7.52 -3.74 -20.55
CA PRO A 266 -6.31 -3.39 -21.30
C PRO A 266 -5.31 -2.54 -20.48
N MET A 267 -5.81 -1.63 -19.65
CA MET A 267 -5.02 -0.80 -18.74
C MET A 267 -5.76 -0.56 -17.44
N ILE A 268 -5.04 -0.62 -16.34
CA ILE A 268 -5.54 -0.25 -15.02
C ILE A 268 -4.55 0.65 -14.27
N VAL A 269 -5.08 1.51 -13.40
CA VAL A 269 -4.27 2.28 -12.45
C VAL A 269 -4.17 1.52 -11.14
N ASP A 270 -2.95 1.37 -10.63
CA ASP A 270 -2.72 0.84 -9.29
C ASP A 270 -1.36 1.32 -8.76
N TYR A 271 -0.97 0.80 -7.61
CA TYR A 271 0.34 1.03 -7.01
C TYR A 271 1.41 0.08 -7.59
N GLU A 272 2.65 0.54 -7.66
CA GLU A 272 3.80 -0.31 -8.02
C GLU A 272 3.88 -1.56 -7.13
N LYS A 273 3.59 -1.41 -5.84
CA LYS A 273 3.65 -2.50 -4.87
C LYS A 273 2.78 -3.72 -5.23
N SER A 274 1.67 -3.54 -5.96
CA SER A 274 0.69 -4.60 -6.23
C SER A 274 1.29 -5.77 -7.02
N ILE A 275 2.18 -5.50 -7.97
CA ILE A 275 2.88 -6.57 -8.70
C ILE A 275 3.92 -7.30 -7.82
N VAL A 276 4.53 -6.60 -6.87
CA VAL A 276 5.50 -7.20 -5.93
C VAL A 276 4.78 -8.13 -4.97
N GLU A 277 3.69 -7.68 -4.37
CA GLU A 277 2.83 -8.50 -3.51
C GLU A 277 2.31 -9.74 -4.26
N PHE A 278 1.84 -9.56 -5.50
CA PHE A 278 1.38 -10.69 -6.32
C PHE A 278 2.51 -11.67 -6.63
N ALA A 279 3.67 -11.18 -7.08
CA ALA A 279 4.81 -12.03 -7.43
C ALA A 279 5.35 -12.82 -6.22
N THR A 280 5.27 -12.22 -5.02
CA THR A 280 5.72 -12.84 -3.77
C THR A 280 4.70 -13.85 -3.24
N SER A 281 3.40 -13.51 -3.26
CA SER A 281 2.33 -14.38 -2.76
C SER A 281 1.97 -15.51 -3.73
N ASN A 282 2.16 -15.31 -5.05
CA ASN A 282 1.84 -16.28 -6.11
C ASN A 282 2.94 -16.34 -7.19
N PRO A 283 4.14 -16.86 -6.87
CA PRO A 283 5.27 -16.91 -7.80
C PRO A 283 4.99 -17.66 -9.11
N GLU A 284 4.22 -18.75 -9.05
CA GLU A 284 3.86 -19.53 -10.25
C GLU A 284 2.87 -18.78 -11.14
N GLY A 285 1.92 -18.06 -10.55
CA GLY A 285 1.01 -17.19 -11.32
C GLY A 285 1.76 -16.04 -11.98
N TYR A 286 2.67 -15.39 -11.25
CA TYR A 286 3.52 -14.32 -11.81
C TYR A 286 4.37 -14.82 -12.97
N LYS A 287 4.98 -16.00 -12.86
CA LYS A 287 5.80 -16.62 -13.93
C LYS A 287 5.04 -16.80 -15.23
N GLN A 288 3.71 -17.04 -15.16
CA GLN A 288 2.88 -17.22 -16.36
C GLN A 288 2.61 -15.92 -17.11
N ILE A 289 2.56 -14.77 -16.39
CA ILE A 289 2.18 -13.46 -16.98
C ILE A 289 3.34 -12.47 -17.11
N ARG A 290 4.49 -12.74 -16.51
CA ARG A 290 5.61 -11.78 -16.39
C ARG A 290 6.16 -11.26 -17.72
N ASP A 291 5.98 -12.03 -18.79
CA ASP A 291 6.46 -11.65 -20.12
C ASP A 291 5.39 -10.87 -20.91
N ASP A 292 4.13 -10.89 -20.46
CA ASP A 292 3.00 -10.19 -21.09
C ASP A 292 2.60 -8.91 -20.35
N ILE A 293 2.79 -8.85 -19.02
CA ILE A 293 2.45 -7.66 -18.22
C ILE A 293 3.52 -6.57 -18.37
N ARG A 294 3.09 -5.31 -18.38
CA ARG A 294 3.95 -4.12 -18.40
C ARG A 294 3.54 -3.16 -17.31
N ILE A 295 4.54 -2.49 -16.73
CA ILE A 295 4.37 -1.41 -15.74
C ILE A 295 4.72 -0.11 -16.45
N LEU A 296 3.75 0.77 -16.60
CA LEU A 296 3.94 2.06 -17.25
C LEU A 296 3.98 3.16 -16.16
N TYR A 297 5.08 3.90 -16.12
CA TYR A 297 5.27 4.99 -15.17
C TYR A 297 4.85 6.30 -15.81
N PRO A 298 3.78 6.97 -15.35
CA PRO A 298 3.49 8.34 -15.75
C PRO A 298 4.68 9.26 -15.48
N THR A 299 4.96 10.16 -16.38
CA THR A 299 6.07 11.11 -16.23
C THR A 299 5.56 12.52 -16.42
N PRO A 300 5.30 13.23 -15.30
CA PRO A 300 5.56 12.86 -13.90
C PRO A 300 4.56 11.84 -13.33
N THR A 301 4.99 11.12 -12.27
CA THR A 301 4.09 10.34 -11.41
C THR A 301 3.90 11.01 -10.04
N ILE A 302 3.26 10.34 -9.11
CA ILE A 302 3.01 10.80 -7.74
C ILE A 302 3.25 9.69 -6.75
N TRP A 303 3.83 10.01 -5.60
CA TRP A 303 3.92 9.10 -4.47
C TRP A 303 2.59 8.99 -3.73
N ASN A 304 2.21 7.77 -3.39
CA ASN A 304 1.33 7.51 -2.27
C ASN A 304 2.19 7.16 -1.07
N SER A 305 2.15 7.99 -0.04
CA SER A 305 3.01 7.87 1.13
C SER A 305 2.17 7.56 2.36
N HIS A 306 2.40 6.38 2.96
CA HIS A 306 1.84 6.03 4.25
C HIS A 306 2.69 6.71 5.34
N CYS A 307 2.03 7.44 6.21
CA CYS A 307 2.69 8.29 7.21
C CYS A 307 2.23 7.96 8.62
N ILE A 308 3.14 8.08 9.56
CA ILE A 308 2.84 7.99 10.99
C ILE A 308 2.84 9.40 11.59
N ALA A 309 1.81 9.69 12.39
CA ALA A 309 1.77 10.81 13.32
C ALA A 309 1.65 10.24 14.73
N SER A 310 2.70 10.35 15.51
CA SER A 310 2.75 9.89 16.90
C SER A 310 2.32 10.98 17.87
N PHE A 311 1.56 10.61 18.87
CA PHE A 311 0.99 11.51 19.89
C PHE A 311 1.53 11.22 21.29
N THR A 312 2.19 10.07 21.50
CA THR A 312 2.75 9.63 22.80
C THR A 312 4.16 9.06 22.64
N GLU A 313 4.86 8.86 23.73
CA GLU A 313 6.17 8.19 23.73
C GLU A 313 6.09 6.72 23.26
N ASN A 314 4.96 6.04 23.50
CA ASN A 314 4.73 4.70 23.00
C ASN A 314 4.58 4.70 21.46
N GLY A 315 3.87 5.70 20.93
CA GLY A 315 3.77 5.93 19.49
C GLY A 315 5.13 6.25 18.87
N ASN A 316 6.02 6.98 19.57
CA ASN A 316 7.38 7.23 19.08
C ASN A 316 8.17 5.93 18.91
N LYS A 317 8.10 5.01 19.89
CA LYS A 317 8.75 3.68 19.77
C LYS A 317 8.24 2.87 18.57
N TYR A 318 6.94 2.93 18.29
CA TYR A 318 6.40 2.28 17.10
C TYR A 318 6.95 2.90 15.82
N TYR A 319 7.10 4.23 15.76
CA TYR A 319 7.68 4.90 14.60
C TYR A 319 9.14 4.49 14.36
N GLU A 320 9.94 4.29 15.42
CA GLU A 320 11.33 3.84 15.35
C GLU A 320 11.48 2.44 14.71
N VAL A 321 10.46 1.58 14.77
CA VAL A 321 10.46 0.26 14.10
C VAL A 321 10.71 0.40 12.61
N PHE A 322 10.24 1.47 11.98
CA PHE A 322 10.41 1.70 10.55
C PHE A 322 11.84 2.11 10.15
N GLU A 323 12.70 2.43 11.11
CA GLU A 323 14.13 2.63 10.89
C GLU A 323 14.92 1.32 10.91
N ASN A 324 14.31 0.22 11.36
CA ASN A 324 14.94 -1.09 11.41
C ASN A 324 15.22 -1.62 9.99
N PRO A 325 16.49 -1.96 9.66
CA PRO A 325 16.86 -2.40 8.31
C PRO A 325 16.15 -3.67 7.85
N GLU A 326 15.80 -4.59 8.78
CA GLU A 326 15.07 -5.81 8.45
C GLU A 326 13.61 -5.51 8.11
N VAL A 327 12.97 -4.60 8.86
CA VAL A 327 11.60 -4.13 8.56
C VAL A 327 11.56 -3.45 7.19
N GLN A 328 12.54 -2.59 6.88
CA GLN A 328 12.66 -1.94 5.57
C GLN A 328 12.88 -2.94 4.45
N LYS A 329 13.69 -3.98 4.69
CA LYS A 329 13.90 -5.05 3.72
C LYS A 329 12.61 -5.83 3.46
N ILE A 330 11.86 -6.20 4.51
CA ILE A 330 10.57 -6.88 4.37
C ILE A 330 9.57 -5.99 3.62
N ALA A 331 9.51 -4.70 3.96
CA ALA A 331 8.64 -3.73 3.29
C ALA A 331 8.90 -3.69 1.77
N TRP A 332 10.17 -3.71 1.35
CA TRP A 332 10.54 -3.70 -0.04
C TRP A 332 10.37 -5.06 -0.72
N GLU A 333 11.03 -6.11 -0.22
CA GLU A 333 11.16 -7.38 -0.92
C GLU A 333 9.85 -8.19 -0.92
N LYS A 334 9.01 -8.05 0.10
CA LYS A 334 7.76 -8.79 0.23
C LYS A 334 6.52 -7.98 -0.16
N TYR A 335 6.51 -6.70 0.19
CA TYR A 335 5.33 -5.84 0.03
C TYR A 335 5.52 -4.71 -1.01
N GLY A 336 6.69 -4.56 -1.61
CA GLY A 336 6.93 -3.59 -2.68
C GLY A 336 6.87 -2.13 -2.23
N PHE A 337 6.95 -1.87 -0.92
CA PHE A 337 7.02 -0.52 -0.42
C PHE A 337 8.44 0.03 -0.48
N ARG A 338 8.61 1.15 -1.13
CA ARG A 338 9.82 1.96 -1.07
C ARG A 338 9.84 2.72 0.24
N THR A 339 10.84 2.50 1.09
CA THR A 339 10.84 3.08 2.43
C THR A 339 11.26 4.55 2.42
N GLY A 340 10.59 5.38 3.25
CA GLY A 340 10.87 6.83 3.34
C GLY A 340 12.14 7.18 4.09
N VAL A 341 12.55 6.33 5.04
CA VAL A 341 13.66 6.59 5.97
C VAL A 341 15.03 6.42 5.30
N SER A 342 15.14 5.56 4.29
CA SER A 342 16.38 5.27 3.57
C SER A 342 16.19 5.49 2.08
N ALA A 343 15.90 6.71 1.66
CA ALA A 343 15.74 7.04 0.25
C ALA A 343 16.95 6.51 -0.57
N GLY A 344 16.77 5.35 -1.22
CA GLY A 344 17.74 4.78 -2.14
C GLY A 344 18.46 3.49 -1.71
N ASN A 345 18.14 2.89 -0.57
CA ASN A 345 18.80 1.65 -0.13
C ASN A 345 18.05 0.36 -0.50
N TYR A 346 17.15 0.41 -1.46
CA TYR A 346 16.51 -0.78 -2.02
C TYR A 346 17.14 -1.14 -3.36
N ASP A 347 17.39 -2.43 -3.56
CA ASP A 347 17.91 -2.96 -4.82
C ASP A 347 16.75 -3.62 -5.59
N VAL A 348 16.38 -3.04 -6.74
CA VAL A 348 15.29 -3.57 -7.58
C VAL A 348 15.59 -4.98 -8.11
N THR A 349 16.87 -5.36 -8.16
CA THR A 349 17.26 -6.70 -8.65
C THR A 349 16.84 -7.81 -7.69
N THR A 350 16.61 -7.50 -6.41
CA THR A 350 16.13 -8.48 -5.41
C THR A 350 14.70 -8.94 -5.66
N LEU A 351 13.88 -8.11 -6.34
CA LEU A 351 12.47 -8.44 -6.61
C LEU A 351 12.29 -9.47 -7.73
N ASN A 352 13.28 -9.65 -8.60
CA ASN A 352 13.17 -10.48 -9.81
C ASN A 352 11.94 -10.14 -10.68
N ILE A 353 11.55 -8.86 -10.70
CA ILE A 353 10.43 -8.29 -11.46
C ILE A 353 10.98 -7.34 -12.52
N LYS A 354 10.55 -7.54 -13.78
CA LYS A 354 10.97 -6.68 -14.88
C LYS A 354 10.22 -5.35 -14.87
N GLY A 355 10.87 -4.29 -15.30
CA GLY A 355 10.23 -2.99 -15.56
C GLY A 355 10.07 -2.09 -14.34
N ILE A 356 10.68 -2.42 -13.19
CA ILE A 356 10.71 -1.55 -12.00
C ILE A 356 12.01 -0.72 -12.02
N PRO A 357 11.95 0.64 -12.04
CA PRO A 357 13.13 1.48 -12.04
C PRO A 357 13.77 1.57 -10.65
N GLN A 358 15.09 1.69 -10.61
CA GLN A 358 15.83 1.90 -9.35
C GLN A 358 15.37 3.18 -8.66
N GLN A 359 15.10 4.24 -9.42
CA GLN A 359 14.69 5.53 -8.90
C GLN A 359 13.51 6.10 -9.69
N ILE A 360 12.63 6.78 -8.99
CA ILE A 360 11.55 7.60 -9.59
C ILE A 360 12.01 9.06 -9.53
N THR A 361 12.30 9.64 -10.68
CA THR A 361 12.94 10.96 -10.78
C THR A 361 12.00 12.09 -11.21
N SER A 362 10.86 11.75 -11.82
CA SER A 362 9.88 12.74 -12.27
C SER A 362 8.60 12.62 -11.46
N LEU A 363 8.34 13.62 -10.61
CA LEU A 363 7.29 13.59 -9.60
C LEU A 363 6.52 14.92 -9.58
N VAL A 364 5.23 14.82 -9.29
CA VAL A 364 4.42 15.96 -8.84
C VAL A 364 4.16 15.86 -7.34
N THR A 365 3.91 17.00 -6.73
CA THR A 365 3.53 17.07 -5.32
C THR A 365 2.05 16.71 -5.16
N SER A 366 1.72 15.96 -4.11
CA SER A 366 0.34 15.66 -3.74
C SER A 366 -0.45 16.95 -3.49
N LEU A 367 -1.72 16.96 -3.90
CA LEU A 367 -2.60 18.08 -3.62
C LEU A 367 -2.77 18.29 -2.12
N LYS A 368 -2.79 19.53 -1.67
CA LYS A 368 -3.21 19.83 -0.29
C LYS A 368 -4.67 19.45 -0.08
N MET A 369 -5.06 19.15 1.15
CA MET A 369 -6.40 18.69 1.50
C MET A 369 -7.49 19.57 0.95
N GLU A 370 -7.37 20.92 1.06
CA GLU A 370 -8.36 21.85 0.55
C GLU A 370 -8.62 21.72 -0.95
N LYS A 371 -7.55 21.55 -1.76
CA LYS A 371 -7.68 21.38 -3.22
C LYS A 371 -8.23 20.00 -3.57
N TYR A 372 -7.86 19.01 -2.77
CA TYR A 372 -8.39 17.68 -2.92
C TYR A 372 -9.89 17.62 -2.64
N ASP A 373 -10.36 18.26 -1.58
CA ASP A 373 -11.79 18.33 -1.24
C ASP A 373 -12.58 19.01 -2.37
N LYS A 374 -12.07 20.11 -2.93
CA LYS A 374 -12.68 20.79 -4.10
C LYS A 374 -12.73 19.87 -5.32
N LEU A 375 -11.67 19.07 -5.56
CA LEU A 375 -11.63 18.12 -6.66
C LEU A 375 -12.71 17.05 -6.48
N ILE A 376 -12.78 16.42 -5.31
CA ILE A 376 -13.74 15.35 -5.03
C ILE A 376 -15.18 15.88 -5.07
N GLU A 377 -15.43 17.02 -4.48
CA GLU A 377 -16.73 17.69 -4.55
C GLU A 377 -17.17 17.90 -6.00
N TYR A 378 -16.27 18.42 -6.85
CA TYR A 378 -16.59 18.67 -8.26
C TYR A 378 -16.85 17.38 -9.05
N LEU A 379 -16.11 16.30 -8.77
CA LEU A 379 -16.30 15.02 -9.45
C LEU A 379 -17.61 14.34 -9.01
N SER A 380 -18.07 14.58 -7.78
CA SER A 380 -19.26 13.95 -7.20
C SER A 380 -20.59 14.54 -7.70
N HIS A 381 -20.58 15.73 -8.31
CA HIS A 381 -21.72 16.45 -8.86
C HIS A 381 -21.70 16.45 -10.39
#